data_19993acdf7989c02bb2787e593739969
#
_entry.id   19993acdf7989c02bb2787e593739969
#
_cell.length_a   1.000
_cell.length_b   1.000
_cell.length_c   1.000
_cell.angle_alpha   90.00
_cell.angle_beta   90.00
_cell.angle_gamma   90.00
#
_symmetry.space_group_name_H-M   'P 1'
#
loop_
_entity.id
_entity.type
_entity.pdbx_description
1 polymer ?
#
loop_
_entity_poly.entity_id
_entity_poly.type
_entity_poly.pdbx_seq_one_letter_code
_entity_poly.pdbx_strand_id
1 'polypeptide(L)'
;MLRWQTAGESHGEALVAVIEGLPAGVRITTHDVVQALARRRLGYGRGARMKFEEDKVRLLTGVRHGNSLGSPITIEIANTEWPKWREVMAADPLDHELPVTGRNAPLSRPRPGHADLTGMRKYGFTDAREVLERSSARETAARVALGTVAGLFLTQ
;
A
#
# COMPACT_ATOMS: atom_id res chain seq x y z
N MET A 1 4.90 -4.72 -23.00
CA MET A 1 4.21 -5.47 -21.91
C MET A 1 4.29 -4.67 -20.63
N LEU A 2 3.17 -4.40 -19.96
CA LEU A 2 3.16 -3.74 -18.66
C LEU A 2 3.67 -4.69 -17.58
N ARG A 3 4.56 -4.19 -16.71
CA ARG A 3 5.02 -4.87 -15.50
C ARG A 3 4.73 -3.98 -14.31
N TRP A 4 4.44 -4.58 -13.17
CA TRP A 4 4.10 -3.81 -11.98
C TRP A 4 4.49 -4.54 -10.69
N GLN A 5 4.72 -3.76 -9.65
CA GLN A 5 4.98 -4.23 -8.29
C GLN A 5 4.29 -3.36 -7.27
N THR A 6 3.96 -3.95 -6.13
CA THR A 6 3.49 -3.23 -4.94
C THR A 6 4.41 -3.55 -3.77
N ALA A 7 4.65 -2.56 -2.93
CA ALA A 7 5.43 -2.69 -1.70
C ALA A 7 4.76 -1.90 -0.57
N GLY A 8 5.26 -2.10 0.63
CA GLY A 8 4.77 -1.42 1.83
C GLY A 8 3.84 -2.29 2.67
N GLU A 9 3.71 -1.91 3.91
CA GLU A 9 2.96 -2.57 4.98
C GLU A 9 1.72 -1.75 5.34
N SER A 10 0.72 -2.42 5.88
CA SER A 10 -0.57 -1.78 6.23
C SER A 10 -0.43 -0.62 7.21
N HIS A 11 0.47 -0.73 8.18
CA HIS A 11 0.76 0.29 9.16
C HIS A 11 2.17 0.90 8.98
N GLY A 12 2.87 0.58 7.89
CA GLY A 12 4.09 1.25 7.47
C GLY A 12 3.85 2.70 7.06
N GLU A 13 4.90 3.42 6.70
CA GLU A 13 4.84 4.84 6.33
C GLU A 13 3.95 5.09 5.12
N ALA A 14 4.08 4.24 4.10
CA ALA A 14 3.31 4.33 2.88
C ALA A 14 3.19 2.96 2.19
N LEU A 15 2.23 2.86 1.30
CA LEU A 15 2.26 1.87 0.23
C LEU A 15 2.93 2.47 -1.00
N VAL A 16 3.70 1.66 -1.70
CA VAL A 16 4.36 2.04 -2.95
C VAL A 16 3.89 1.12 -4.07
N ALA A 17 3.59 1.72 -5.21
CA ALA A 17 3.21 1.03 -6.43
C ALA A 17 4.13 1.48 -7.57
N VAL A 18 4.68 0.54 -8.32
CA VAL A 18 5.54 0.82 -9.47
C VAL A 18 4.96 0.13 -10.70
N ILE A 19 4.87 0.87 -11.80
CA ILE A 19 4.47 0.32 -13.11
C ILE A 19 5.45 0.80 -14.19
N GLU A 20 5.84 -0.09 -15.06
CA GLU A 20 6.71 0.17 -16.21
C GLU A 20 6.12 -0.37 -17.51
N GLY A 21 6.64 0.10 -18.64
CA GLY A 21 6.24 -0.34 -19.96
C GLY A 21 5.09 0.46 -20.57
N LEU A 22 4.68 1.58 -19.96
CA LEU A 22 3.80 2.54 -20.61
C LEU A 22 4.58 3.39 -21.64
N PRO A 23 3.97 3.74 -22.79
CA PRO A 23 4.55 4.73 -23.70
C PRO A 23 4.56 6.11 -23.06
N ALA A 24 5.37 7.03 -23.60
CA ALA A 24 5.29 8.44 -23.27
C ALA A 24 4.00 9.06 -23.82
N GLY A 25 3.50 10.10 -23.15
CA GLY A 25 2.35 10.88 -23.60
C GLY A 25 0.99 10.40 -23.09
N VAL A 26 0.91 9.31 -22.32
CA VAL A 26 -0.36 8.89 -21.69
C VAL A 26 -0.74 9.92 -20.62
N ARG A 27 -1.96 10.43 -20.65
CA ARG A 27 -2.48 11.41 -19.68
C ARG A 27 -2.77 10.74 -18.35
N ILE A 28 -2.07 11.18 -17.32
CA ILE A 28 -2.17 10.60 -15.95
C ILE A 28 -2.01 11.74 -14.96
N THR A 29 -2.96 11.89 -14.05
CA THR A 29 -2.88 12.88 -12.97
C THR A 29 -3.03 12.23 -11.59
N THR A 30 -2.55 12.90 -10.56
CA THR A 30 -2.81 12.49 -9.16
C THR A 30 -4.32 12.42 -8.88
N HIS A 31 -5.10 13.32 -9.51
CA HIS A 31 -6.55 13.36 -9.34
C HIS A 31 -7.22 12.05 -9.80
N ASP A 32 -6.80 11.48 -10.94
CA ASP A 32 -7.37 10.23 -11.46
C ASP A 32 -7.20 9.09 -10.45
N VAL A 33 -6.00 8.99 -9.85
CA VAL A 33 -5.70 7.98 -8.83
C VAL A 33 -6.51 8.22 -7.56
N VAL A 34 -6.59 9.46 -7.10
CA VAL A 34 -7.38 9.83 -5.90
C VAL A 34 -8.86 9.49 -6.09
N GLN A 35 -9.44 9.77 -7.25
CA GLN A 35 -10.82 9.42 -7.58
C GLN A 35 -11.08 7.91 -7.53
N ALA A 36 -10.18 7.11 -8.08
CA ALA A 36 -10.28 5.66 -8.05
C ALA A 36 -10.19 5.11 -6.62
N LEU A 37 -9.28 5.66 -5.80
CA LEU A 37 -9.15 5.30 -4.39
C LEU A 37 -10.37 5.74 -3.56
N ALA A 38 -10.95 6.90 -3.84
CA ALA A 38 -12.20 7.33 -3.23
C ALA A 38 -13.32 6.32 -3.52
N ARG A 39 -13.47 5.88 -4.76
CA ARG A 39 -14.43 4.84 -5.16
C ARG A 39 -14.17 3.50 -4.44
N ARG A 40 -12.90 3.10 -4.26
CA ARG A 40 -12.53 1.90 -3.50
C ARG A 40 -13.10 1.90 -2.07
N ARG A 41 -13.23 3.05 -1.44
CA ARG A 41 -13.74 3.20 -0.07
C ARG A 41 -15.26 3.06 0.05
N LEU A 42 -15.98 3.17 -1.05
CA LEU A 42 -17.43 3.06 -1.09
C LEU A 42 -17.88 1.58 -1.01
N GLY A 43 -19.08 1.37 -0.54
CA GLY A 43 -19.76 0.07 -0.53
C GLY A 43 -20.07 -0.46 0.87
N TYR A 44 -21.06 -1.34 0.91
CA TYR A 44 -21.51 -2.01 2.14
C TYR A 44 -20.43 -2.98 2.65
N GLY A 45 -20.32 -3.13 3.96
CA GLY A 45 -19.37 -4.09 4.58
C GLY A 45 -17.91 -3.65 4.62
N ARG A 46 -17.59 -2.41 4.25
CA ARG A 46 -16.24 -1.86 4.38
C ARG A 46 -15.86 -1.68 5.84
N GLY A 47 -14.62 -2.06 6.20
CA GLY A 47 -14.09 -1.93 7.55
C GLY A 47 -14.11 -0.49 8.08
N ALA A 48 -14.16 -0.33 9.40
CA ALA A 48 -14.23 0.98 10.06
C ALA A 48 -13.08 1.92 9.64
N ARG A 49 -11.88 1.40 9.38
CA ARG A 49 -10.71 2.15 8.93
C ARG A 49 -10.98 2.92 7.62
N MET A 50 -11.77 2.35 6.71
CA MET A 50 -12.12 2.98 5.43
C MET A 50 -12.91 4.30 5.58
N LYS A 51 -13.51 4.55 6.75
CA LYS A 51 -14.30 5.77 7.01
C LYS A 51 -13.45 7.00 7.28
N PHE A 52 -12.24 6.83 7.79
CA PHE A 52 -11.33 7.92 8.18
C PHE A 52 -9.98 7.90 7.45
N GLU A 53 -9.75 6.88 6.62
CA GLU A 53 -8.52 6.76 5.85
C GLU A 53 -8.58 7.69 4.63
N GLU A 54 -7.78 8.75 4.66
CA GLU A 54 -7.54 9.61 3.49
C GLU A 54 -6.26 9.12 2.80
N ASP A 55 -6.43 8.52 1.63
CA ASP A 55 -5.31 8.08 0.81
C ASP A 55 -4.61 9.30 0.17
N LYS A 56 -3.57 9.82 0.84
CA LYS A 56 -2.75 10.90 0.27
C LYS A 56 -1.82 10.32 -0.78
N VAL A 57 -2.09 10.63 -2.04
CA VAL A 57 -1.37 10.10 -3.20
C VAL A 57 -0.31 11.10 -3.67
N ARG A 58 0.88 10.58 -4.01
CA ARG A 58 1.93 11.31 -4.73
C ARG A 58 2.41 10.49 -5.92
N LEU A 59 2.48 11.10 -7.09
CA LEU A 59 3.21 10.57 -8.23
C LEU A 59 4.68 11.01 -8.08
N LEU A 60 5.57 10.08 -7.79
CA LEU A 60 6.97 10.38 -7.48
C LEU A 60 7.84 10.45 -8.74
N THR A 61 7.56 9.59 -9.73
CA THR A 61 8.36 9.46 -10.96
C THR A 61 7.48 9.18 -12.17
N GLY A 62 8.04 9.32 -13.37
CA GLY A 62 7.47 8.83 -14.61
C GLY A 62 6.34 9.67 -15.22
N VAL A 63 5.93 10.76 -14.57
CA VAL A 63 4.89 11.69 -15.05
C VAL A 63 5.38 13.13 -14.92
N ARG A 64 5.15 13.94 -15.97
CA ARG A 64 5.43 15.39 -15.96
C ARG A 64 4.28 16.13 -16.62
N HIS A 65 3.77 17.16 -15.96
CA HIS A 65 2.66 17.98 -16.46
C HIS A 65 1.46 17.14 -16.95
N GLY A 66 1.14 16.07 -16.21
CA GLY A 66 0.01 15.19 -16.51
C GLY A 66 0.23 14.20 -17.66
N ASN A 67 1.46 14.01 -18.14
CA ASN A 67 1.79 13.05 -19.20
C ASN A 67 2.90 12.11 -18.75
N SER A 68 2.77 10.84 -19.10
CA SER A 68 3.81 9.84 -18.86
C SER A 68 5.06 10.14 -19.68
N LEU A 69 6.23 9.75 -19.13
CA LEU A 69 7.53 9.99 -19.75
C LEU A 69 8.10 8.76 -20.49
N GLY A 70 7.39 7.61 -20.45
CA GLY A 70 7.92 6.33 -20.94
C GLY A 70 8.87 5.63 -19.95
N SER A 71 9.17 6.26 -18.84
CA SER A 71 9.96 5.69 -17.73
C SER A 71 9.05 5.08 -16.65
N PRO A 72 9.57 4.30 -15.70
CA PRO A 72 8.77 3.74 -14.61
C PRO A 72 8.03 4.82 -13.83
N ILE A 73 6.74 4.57 -13.57
CA ILE A 73 5.90 5.44 -12.76
C ILE A 73 5.84 4.85 -11.35
N THR A 74 6.20 5.67 -10.36
CA THR A 74 6.11 5.31 -8.95
C THR A 74 5.03 6.14 -8.27
N ILE A 75 4.13 5.47 -7.59
CA ILE A 75 3.02 6.06 -6.84
C ILE A 75 3.21 5.74 -5.37
N GLU A 76 3.16 6.75 -4.54
CA GLU A 76 3.13 6.61 -3.08
C GLU A 76 1.72 6.89 -2.57
N ILE A 77 1.26 6.07 -1.62
CA ILE A 77 0.01 6.26 -0.89
C ILE A 77 0.36 6.29 0.60
N ALA A 78 0.43 7.49 1.16
CA ALA A 78 0.85 7.70 2.53
C ALA A 78 -0.16 7.12 3.53
N ASN A 79 0.33 6.73 4.70
CA ASN A 79 -0.48 6.23 5.79
C ASN A 79 -0.72 7.31 6.84
N THR A 80 -1.97 7.72 7.02
CA THR A 80 -2.34 8.73 8.01
C THR A 80 -2.12 8.28 9.46
N GLU A 81 -2.06 6.98 9.71
CA GLU A 81 -1.78 6.44 11.04
C GLU A 81 -0.28 6.28 11.34
N TRP A 82 0.60 6.49 10.35
CA TRP A 82 2.04 6.32 10.50
C TRP A 82 2.64 6.93 11.76
N PRO A 83 2.29 8.15 12.19
CA PRO A 83 2.85 8.72 13.42
C PRO A 83 2.66 7.86 14.67
N LYS A 84 1.61 7.03 14.69
CA LYS A 84 1.29 6.12 15.81
C LYS A 84 1.99 4.77 15.71
N TRP A 85 2.57 4.46 14.54
CA TRP A 85 3.16 3.17 14.22
C TRP A 85 4.66 3.26 13.95
N ARG A 86 5.23 4.47 13.92
CA ARG A 86 6.61 4.72 13.52
C ARG A 86 7.62 3.82 14.23
N GLU A 87 7.50 3.66 15.53
CA GLU A 87 8.42 2.81 16.30
C GLU A 87 8.12 1.32 16.09
N VAL A 88 6.85 0.93 16.14
CA VAL A 88 6.43 -0.48 15.97
C VAL A 88 6.80 -1.04 14.59
N MET A 89 6.82 -0.17 13.57
CA MET A 89 7.11 -0.52 12.17
C MET A 89 8.40 0.12 11.67
N ALA A 90 9.32 0.48 12.59
CA ALA A 90 10.61 1.03 12.23
C ALA A 90 11.41 0.04 11.37
N ALA A 91 12.04 0.53 10.30
CA ALA A 91 12.91 -0.28 9.45
C ALA A 91 14.26 -0.56 10.12
N ASP A 92 14.71 0.41 10.93
CA ASP A 92 15.98 0.32 11.64
C ASP A 92 15.78 -0.18 13.08
N PRO A 93 16.79 -0.81 13.68
CA PRO A 93 16.76 -1.15 15.09
C PRO A 93 16.52 0.08 15.96
N LEU A 94 15.71 -0.07 17.00
CA LEU A 94 15.52 0.98 17.98
C LEU A 94 16.64 0.93 19.02
N ASP A 95 17.02 2.07 19.56
CA ASP A 95 18.00 2.22 20.64
C ASP A 95 17.41 1.95 22.04
N HIS A 96 16.13 1.63 22.10
CA HIS A 96 15.37 1.32 23.32
C HIS A 96 14.37 0.19 23.07
N GLU A 97 13.94 -0.48 24.13
CA GLU A 97 12.91 -1.51 24.06
C GLU A 97 11.51 -0.90 24.09
N LEU A 98 10.63 -1.39 23.21
CA LEU A 98 9.22 -1.04 23.25
C LEU A 98 8.47 -1.94 24.27
N PRO A 99 7.51 -1.38 25.00
CA PRO A 99 6.66 -2.20 25.88
C PRO A 99 5.88 -3.23 25.05
N VAL A 100 5.89 -4.49 25.51
CA VAL A 100 5.23 -5.64 24.85
C VAL A 100 3.71 -5.60 25.11
N THR A 101 3.09 -4.47 24.79
CA THR A 101 1.65 -4.23 25.02
C THR A 101 1.05 -3.43 23.86
N GLY A 102 -0.26 -3.44 23.76
CA GLY A 102 -0.98 -2.65 22.76
C GLY A 102 -0.56 -2.96 21.33
N ARG A 103 -0.12 -1.95 20.58
CA ARG A 103 0.29 -2.11 19.18
C ARG A 103 1.56 -2.93 19.00
N ASN A 104 2.42 -2.98 20.01
CA ASN A 104 3.67 -3.73 19.98
C ASN A 104 3.54 -5.16 20.53
N ALA A 105 2.35 -5.57 21.01
CA ALA A 105 2.13 -6.94 21.47
C ALA A 105 2.28 -7.94 20.32
N PRO A 106 3.05 -9.04 20.51
CA PRO A 106 3.16 -10.10 19.51
C PRO A 106 1.82 -10.71 19.14
N LEU A 107 1.59 -10.96 17.88
CA LEU A 107 0.39 -11.57 17.34
C LEU A 107 0.63 -13.07 17.13
N SER A 108 0.58 -13.86 18.22
CA SER A 108 0.88 -15.28 18.19
C SER A 108 -0.25 -16.16 17.64
N ARG A 109 -1.46 -15.59 17.44
CA ARG A 109 -2.63 -16.32 16.93
C ARG A 109 -2.92 -15.94 15.49
N PRO A 110 -2.63 -16.84 14.51
CA PRO A 110 -2.97 -16.59 13.11
C PRO A 110 -4.48 -16.43 12.93
N ARG A 111 -4.89 -15.48 12.11
CA ARG A 111 -6.30 -15.25 11.80
C ARG A 111 -6.81 -16.32 10.83
N PRO A 112 -7.97 -16.96 11.10
CA PRO A 112 -8.60 -17.88 10.16
C PRO A 112 -8.92 -17.20 8.82
N GLY A 113 -8.72 -17.90 7.70
CA GLY A 113 -8.99 -17.39 6.36
C GLY A 113 -8.04 -16.29 5.88
N HIS A 114 -6.92 -16.07 6.56
CA HIS A 114 -5.88 -15.11 6.20
C HIS A 114 -4.55 -15.79 5.88
N ALA A 115 -3.57 -15.05 5.36
CA ALA A 115 -2.26 -15.58 5.00
C ALA A 115 -1.34 -15.87 6.23
N ASP A 116 -1.75 -15.50 7.43
CA ASP A 116 -0.92 -15.47 8.62
C ASP A 116 -0.22 -16.81 8.87
N LEU A 117 -0.98 -17.90 9.01
CA LEU A 117 -0.40 -19.22 9.31
C LEU A 117 0.57 -19.71 8.22
N THR A 118 0.17 -19.54 6.97
CA THR A 118 0.99 -19.96 5.83
C THR A 118 2.28 -19.16 5.75
N GLY A 119 2.20 -17.84 5.92
CA GLY A 119 3.37 -16.98 5.90
C GLY A 119 4.29 -17.22 7.09
N MET A 120 3.77 -17.34 8.29
CA MET A 120 4.55 -17.69 9.48
C MET A 120 5.35 -18.98 9.27
N ARG A 121 4.70 -20.03 8.76
CA ARG A 121 5.37 -21.31 8.47
C ARG A 121 6.41 -21.19 7.35
N LYS A 122 6.09 -20.45 6.30
CA LYS A 122 6.98 -20.27 5.15
C LYS A 122 8.29 -19.55 5.53
N TYR A 123 8.19 -18.53 6.37
CA TYR A 123 9.31 -17.65 6.70
C TYR A 123 9.93 -17.91 8.07
N GLY A 124 9.33 -18.81 8.86
CA GLY A 124 9.78 -19.12 10.24
C GLY A 124 9.45 -18.03 11.27
N PHE A 125 8.43 -17.21 11.00
CA PHE A 125 8.01 -16.16 11.92
C PHE A 125 7.22 -16.70 13.11
N THR A 126 7.45 -16.15 14.29
CA THR A 126 6.71 -16.43 15.52
C THR A 126 5.62 -15.40 15.79
N ASP A 127 5.73 -14.22 15.19
CA ASP A 127 4.72 -13.16 15.18
C ASP A 127 4.03 -13.13 13.80
N ALA A 128 2.70 -13.08 13.79
CA ALA A 128 1.94 -12.97 12.55
C ALA A 128 2.01 -11.57 11.93
N ARG A 129 2.54 -10.57 12.65
CA ARG A 129 2.61 -9.17 12.21
C ARG A 129 3.32 -9.04 10.87
N GLU A 130 4.48 -9.65 10.71
CA GLU A 130 5.30 -9.57 9.49
C GLU A 130 4.53 -10.06 8.26
N VAL A 131 3.61 -11.00 8.44
CA VAL A 131 2.76 -11.52 7.37
C VAL A 131 1.54 -10.64 7.16
N LEU A 132 0.83 -10.30 8.25
CA LEU A 132 -0.44 -9.58 8.18
C LEU A 132 -0.29 -8.15 7.64
N GLU A 133 0.83 -7.51 7.95
CA GLU A 133 1.11 -6.15 7.47
C GLU A 133 1.18 -6.10 5.94
N ARG A 134 1.88 -7.05 5.33
CA ARG A 134 2.00 -7.12 3.87
C ARG A 134 0.73 -7.67 3.20
N SER A 135 0.05 -8.63 3.80
CA SER A 135 -1.14 -9.27 3.23
C SER A 135 -2.46 -8.61 3.61
N SER A 136 -2.42 -7.43 4.19
CA SER A 136 -3.58 -6.64 4.55
C SER A 136 -4.40 -6.20 3.33
N ALA A 137 -5.71 -6.05 3.51
CA ALA A 137 -6.60 -5.48 2.51
C ALA A 137 -6.21 -4.06 2.07
N ARG A 138 -5.42 -3.32 2.87
CA ARG A 138 -4.89 -2.00 2.50
C ARG A 138 -3.98 -2.08 1.26
N GLU A 139 -3.27 -3.18 1.05
CA GLU A 139 -2.44 -3.40 -0.14
C GLU A 139 -3.23 -3.22 -1.45
N THR A 140 -4.52 -3.50 -1.42
CA THR A 140 -5.37 -3.28 -2.60
C THR A 140 -5.45 -1.81 -3.03
N ALA A 141 -5.11 -0.83 -2.19
CA ALA A 141 -5.01 0.57 -2.60
C ALA A 141 -3.91 0.75 -3.65
N ALA A 142 -2.73 0.14 -3.45
CA ALA A 142 -1.66 0.17 -4.42
C ALA A 142 -2.07 -0.50 -5.76
N ARG A 143 -2.80 -1.62 -5.69
CA ARG A 143 -3.34 -2.28 -6.91
C ARG A 143 -4.36 -1.42 -7.64
N VAL A 144 -5.24 -0.74 -6.92
CA VAL A 144 -6.21 0.18 -7.54
C VAL A 144 -5.50 1.34 -8.23
N ALA A 145 -4.46 1.90 -7.61
CA ALA A 145 -3.65 2.95 -8.22
C ALA A 145 -3.00 2.49 -9.53
N LEU A 146 -2.38 1.30 -9.53
CA LEU A 146 -1.79 0.70 -10.75
C LEU A 146 -2.85 0.41 -11.82
N GLY A 147 -3.99 -0.16 -11.41
CA GLY A 147 -5.10 -0.43 -12.31
C GLY A 147 -5.68 0.83 -12.94
N THR A 148 -5.68 1.95 -12.20
CA THR A 148 -6.09 3.25 -12.75
C THR A 148 -5.15 3.70 -13.85
N VAL A 149 -3.83 3.65 -13.62
CA VAL A 149 -2.83 4.02 -14.63
C VAL A 149 -2.95 3.13 -15.89
N ALA A 150 -3.09 1.83 -15.71
CA ALA A 150 -3.28 0.90 -16.83
C ALA A 150 -4.60 1.17 -17.57
N GLY A 151 -5.69 1.46 -16.84
CA GLY A 151 -6.98 1.80 -17.42
C GLY A 151 -6.93 3.08 -18.26
N LEU A 152 -6.27 4.12 -17.76
CA LEU A 152 -6.08 5.38 -18.50
C LEU A 152 -5.32 5.15 -19.82
N PHE A 153 -4.34 4.27 -19.83
CA PHE A 153 -3.64 3.90 -21.07
C PHE A 153 -4.57 3.18 -22.07
N LEU A 154 -5.48 2.34 -21.59
CA LEU A 154 -6.39 1.60 -22.46
C LEU A 154 -7.51 2.45 -23.05
N THR A 155 -7.78 3.62 -22.50
CA THR A 155 -8.86 4.53 -22.93
C THR A 155 -8.38 5.68 -23.83
N GLN A 156 -7.11 5.76 -24.10
CA GLN A 156 -6.46 6.76 -24.99
C GLN A 156 -5.84 6.09 -26.21
#